data_81caa3363730ea31d39bddbdb50e53b0
#
_entry.id   81caa3363730ea31d39bddbdb50e53b0
#
_cell.length_a   1.000
_cell.length_b   1.000
_cell.length_c   1.000
_cell.angle_alpha   90.00
_cell.angle_beta   90.00
_cell.angle_gamma   90.00
#
_symmetry.space_group_name_H-M   'P 1'
#
loop_
_entity.id
_entity.type
_entity.pdbx_description
1 polymer ?
#
loop_
_entity_poly.entity_id
_entity_poly.type
_entity_poly.pdbx_seq_one_letter_code
_entity_poly.pdbx_strand_id
1 'polypeptide(L)'
;MMSSRIMKLVAMLLCLCIGGMASAQTYETQYRRPVSEVMKMVGQRFGVKFKFDSNVDTAGVMLTYADFRIRPYSLEQTLDNICKHFDWNWWKQSGNTYRIKLYEYPRRHVDEGRQMLEYLSGLYNNKVEWEARRDTLRKEVRQRLELDAFLDSCTLKPMLSKIRRHDGYTTQNICIELTPGQHLFGTIYASLKKGKHALIICPDGHWPMRYREDEQQRLGTLARMGAVCVDFDLYGWGESEKEVGAEAHCTSRAHVYQAACGYILLDYMLKNRKDIDPERIGVMGGSGGGTHTILLSLLDERVTASAPVVHLASHFDGGCPCESGKPVQLAAGGTCEPELAAVMAPKPMLIVSDGGDWTSSVPTLEFPYLQRIYGFYGAQEQVRNIHLPNERHDFKENKRQAVYDFFIDVFHLDRSMLDESKITIEPEEALKSLYHQ
;
A
#
# COMPACT_ATOMS: atom_id res chain seq x y z
N MET A 1 -9.56 -35.55 59.22
CA MET A 1 -10.10 -34.30 59.79
C MET A 1 -8.93 -33.31 59.95
N MET A 2 -8.89 -32.28 59.12
CA MET A 2 -7.88 -31.23 59.22
C MET A 2 -8.15 -30.36 60.46
N SER A 3 -7.12 -30.13 61.27
CA SER A 3 -7.23 -29.37 62.51
C SER A 3 -7.71 -27.93 62.25
N SER A 4 -8.62 -27.45 63.10
CA SER A 4 -9.20 -26.09 63.06
C SER A 4 -8.14 -24.97 62.93
N ARG A 5 -6.91 -25.21 63.40
CA ARG A 5 -5.77 -24.27 63.24
C ARG A 5 -5.25 -24.20 61.82
N ILE A 6 -5.24 -25.32 61.05
CA ILE A 6 -4.79 -25.33 59.67
C ILE A 6 -5.80 -24.63 58.76
N MET A 7 -7.09 -24.82 59.03
CA MET A 7 -8.17 -24.11 58.26
C MET A 7 -8.09 -22.58 58.51
N LYS A 8 -7.80 -22.11 59.69
CA LYS A 8 -7.63 -20.67 59.99
C LYS A 8 -6.38 -20.09 59.32
N LEU A 9 -5.28 -20.86 59.24
CA LEU A 9 -4.06 -20.42 58.53
C LEU A 9 -4.26 -20.35 57.02
N VAL A 10 -4.95 -21.30 56.43
CA VAL A 10 -5.30 -21.30 54.98
C VAL A 10 -6.27 -20.17 54.63
N ALA A 11 -7.27 -19.91 55.48
CA ALA A 11 -8.16 -18.77 55.30
C ALA A 11 -7.45 -17.40 55.40
N MET A 12 -6.48 -17.30 56.32
CA MET A 12 -5.69 -16.07 56.50
C MET A 12 -4.71 -15.83 55.34
N LEU A 13 -4.11 -16.91 54.79
CA LEU A 13 -3.28 -16.83 53.59
C LEU A 13 -4.09 -16.49 52.35
N LEU A 14 -5.29 -17.03 52.19
CA LEU A 14 -6.21 -16.68 51.08
C LEU A 14 -6.67 -15.21 51.17
N CYS A 15 -7.00 -14.71 52.35
CA CYS A 15 -7.31 -13.32 52.54
C CYS A 15 -6.15 -12.37 52.25
N LEU A 16 -4.91 -12.74 52.54
CA LEU A 16 -3.72 -11.96 52.18
C LEU A 16 -3.44 -11.93 50.69
N CYS A 17 -3.69 -13.05 49.97
CA CYS A 17 -3.55 -13.10 48.54
C CYS A 17 -4.65 -12.30 47.81
N ILE A 18 -5.89 -12.32 48.28
CA ILE A 18 -7.01 -11.55 47.70
C ILE A 18 -6.82 -10.05 48.01
N GLY A 19 -6.36 -9.69 49.19
CA GLY A 19 -6.08 -8.28 49.56
C GLY A 19 -4.91 -7.69 48.74
N GLY A 20 -3.89 -8.49 48.43
CA GLY A 20 -2.76 -8.07 47.60
C GLY A 20 -3.13 -7.85 46.13
N MET A 21 -4.02 -8.69 45.55
CA MET A 21 -4.54 -8.48 44.19
C MET A 21 -5.48 -7.28 44.10
N ALA A 22 -6.32 -7.04 45.08
CA ALA A 22 -7.21 -5.88 45.09
C ALA A 22 -6.45 -4.57 45.25
N SER A 23 -5.32 -4.55 46.02
CA SER A 23 -4.51 -3.35 46.16
C SER A 23 -3.66 -3.06 44.91
N ALA A 24 -3.20 -4.07 44.18
CA ALA A 24 -2.49 -3.88 42.92
C ALA A 24 -3.44 -3.34 41.82
N GLN A 25 -4.68 -3.83 41.76
CA GLN A 25 -5.68 -3.35 40.82
C GLN A 25 -6.16 -1.91 41.11
N THR A 26 -6.27 -1.52 42.39
CA THR A 26 -6.57 -0.14 42.79
C THR A 26 -5.41 0.82 42.54
N TYR A 27 -4.18 0.36 42.61
CA TYR A 27 -2.98 1.20 42.38
C TYR A 27 -2.87 1.53 40.88
N GLU A 28 -3.09 0.58 39.94
CA GLU A 28 -3.10 0.85 38.51
C GLU A 28 -4.21 1.82 38.07
N THR A 29 -5.39 1.72 38.63
CA THR A 29 -6.49 2.61 38.30
C THR A 29 -6.27 4.05 38.77
N GLN A 30 -5.50 4.27 39.84
CA GLN A 30 -5.24 5.57 40.44
C GLN A 30 -4.37 6.51 39.55
N TYR A 31 -3.58 5.94 38.61
CA TYR A 31 -2.70 6.68 37.68
C TYR A 31 -3.20 6.69 36.24
N ARG A 32 -4.48 6.33 36.02
CA ARG A 32 -5.12 6.38 34.71
C ARG A 32 -5.76 7.74 34.46
N ARG A 33 -5.56 8.28 33.25
CA ARG A 33 -6.26 9.47 32.76
C ARG A 33 -6.77 9.26 31.35
N PRO A 34 -7.93 9.87 30.98
CA PRO A 34 -8.34 9.92 29.59
C PRO A 34 -7.24 10.54 28.71
N VAL A 35 -6.93 9.93 27.57
CA VAL A 35 -5.92 10.46 26.65
C VAL A 35 -6.26 11.88 26.20
N SER A 36 -7.54 12.18 25.96
CA SER A 36 -8.01 13.51 25.58
C SER A 36 -7.62 14.59 26.64
N GLU A 37 -7.71 14.26 27.93
CA GLU A 37 -7.29 15.15 29.01
C GLU A 37 -5.77 15.35 29.01
N VAL A 38 -5.02 14.25 28.89
CA VAL A 38 -3.53 14.29 28.85
C VAL A 38 -3.04 15.12 27.67
N MET A 39 -3.58 14.90 26.48
CA MET A 39 -3.20 15.65 25.29
C MET A 39 -3.55 17.14 25.40
N LYS A 40 -4.66 17.48 26.04
CA LYS A 40 -5.00 18.88 26.35
C LYS A 40 -3.98 19.52 27.30
N MET A 41 -3.57 18.81 28.33
CA MET A 41 -2.54 19.26 29.27
C MET A 41 -1.18 19.46 28.56
N VAL A 42 -0.77 18.51 27.73
CA VAL A 42 0.46 18.60 26.93
C VAL A 42 0.40 19.78 25.95
N GLY A 43 -0.73 19.96 25.26
CA GLY A 43 -0.93 21.09 24.36
C GLY A 43 -0.81 22.45 25.06
N GLN A 44 -1.41 22.60 26.25
CA GLN A 44 -1.30 23.82 27.07
C GLN A 44 0.14 24.05 27.56
N ARG A 45 0.81 23.01 28.04
CA ARG A 45 2.17 23.10 28.58
C ARG A 45 3.18 23.54 27.54
N PHE A 46 3.13 22.99 26.33
CA PHE A 46 4.11 23.24 25.27
C PHE A 46 3.65 24.29 24.23
N GLY A 47 2.46 24.87 24.39
CA GLY A 47 1.92 25.87 23.45
C GLY A 47 1.64 25.31 22.06
N VAL A 48 1.24 24.03 21.95
CA VAL A 48 1.02 23.33 20.69
C VAL A 48 -0.43 22.88 20.52
N LYS A 49 -0.82 22.61 19.28
CA LYS A 49 -2.13 22.06 18.91
C LYS A 49 -1.98 20.66 18.34
N PHE A 50 -2.91 19.78 18.68
CA PHE A 50 -2.96 18.43 18.15
C PHE A 50 -4.15 18.27 17.19
N LYS A 51 -3.88 17.61 16.06
CA LYS A 51 -4.90 17.09 15.13
C LYS A 51 -4.84 15.58 15.17
N PHE A 52 -5.97 14.95 15.43
CA PHE A 52 -6.12 13.51 15.45
C PHE A 52 -6.84 13.06 14.17
N ASP A 53 -6.39 11.97 13.59
CA ASP A 53 -7.10 11.31 12.52
C ASP A 53 -8.38 10.67 13.08
N SER A 54 -9.37 10.45 12.20
CA SER A 54 -10.70 9.95 12.59
C SER A 54 -10.68 8.55 13.23
N ASN A 55 -9.62 7.79 13.01
CA ASN A 55 -9.41 6.46 13.58
C ASN A 55 -8.64 6.48 14.92
N VAL A 56 -8.27 7.65 15.44
CA VAL A 56 -7.64 7.80 16.77
C VAL A 56 -8.67 8.13 17.82
N ASP A 57 -9.06 7.15 18.62
CA ASP A 57 -10.01 7.34 19.74
C ASP A 57 -9.27 7.91 20.96
N THR A 58 -9.40 9.23 21.18
CA THR A 58 -8.86 9.89 22.37
C THR A 58 -9.85 9.95 23.53
N ALA A 59 -11.16 9.75 23.29
CA ALA A 59 -12.20 9.90 24.29
C ALA A 59 -12.44 8.61 25.08
N GLY A 60 -12.46 7.46 24.38
CA GLY A 60 -12.66 6.14 25.00
C GLY A 60 -11.43 5.48 25.58
N VAL A 61 -10.24 6.03 25.35
CA VAL A 61 -8.97 5.38 25.71
C VAL A 61 -8.33 6.02 26.96
N MET A 62 -7.91 5.15 27.87
CA MET A 62 -7.25 5.53 29.13
C MET A 62 -5.74 5.27 29.06
N LEU A 63 -4.95 6.30 29.36
CA LEU A 63 -3.49 6.21 29.47
C LEU A 63 -3.09 5.84 30.89
N THR A 64 -2.44 4.72 31.05
CA THR A 64 -1.85 4.29 32.35
C THR A 64 -0.58 5.07 32.66
N TYR A 65 -0.37 5.38 33.90
CA TYR A 65 0.79 6.15 34.39
C TYR A 65 0.98 7.48 33.64
N ALA A 66 -0.14 8.17 33.31
CA ALA A 66 -0.17 9.33 32.44
C ALA A 66 0.82 10.43 32.85
N ASP A 67 0.86 10.78 34.13
CA ASP A 67 1.71 11.87 34.64
C ASP A 67 3.21 11.53 34.50
N PHE A 68 3.58 10.27 34.60
CA PHE A 68 4.98 9.80 34.47
C PHE A 68 5.46 9.74 33.01
N ARG A 69 4.56 9.89 32.03
CA ARG A 69 4.92 9.89 30.61
C ARG A 69 5.28 11.27 30.10
N ILE A 70 4.90 12.32 30.85
CA ILE A 70 5.16 13.71 30.47
C ILE A 70 6.62 14.09 30.87
N ARG A 71 7.41 14.51 29.88
CA ARG A 71 8.73 15.06 30.06
C ARG A 71 8.62 16.58 30.06
N PRO A 72 8.80 17.29 31.21
CA PRO A 72 8.55 18.72 31.28
C PRO A 72 9.48 19.57 30.41
N TYR A 73 10.54 19.00 29.91
CA TYR A 73 11.60 19.63 29.13
C TYR A 73 11.62 19.21 27.62
N SER A 74 10.80 18.24 27.21
CA SER A 74 10.77 17.78 25.82
C SER A 74 9.38 17.33 25.40
N LEU A 75 8.84 18.02 24.39
CA LEU A 75 7.58 17.66 23.74
C LEU A 75 7.71 16.32 23.00
N GLU A 76 8.79 16.15 22.24
CA GLU A 76 9.04 14.95 21.42
C GLU A 76 9.08 13.68 22.27
N GLN A 77 9.86 13.70 23.37
CA GLN A 77 9.89 12.57 24.30
C GLN A 77 8.54 12.32 24.96
N THR A 78 7.78 13.38 25.26
CA THR A 78 6.43 13.25 25.80
C THR A 78 5.51 12.58 24.80
N LEU A 79 5.52 13.03 23.55
CA LEU A 79 4.71 12.44 22.48
C LEU A 79 5.12 10.98 22.21
N ASP A 80 6.40 10.68 22.17
CA ASP A 80 6.88 9.29 22.06
C ASP A 80 6.36 8.39 23.18
N ASN A 81 6.46 8.85 24.43
CA ASN A 81 6.00 8.08 25.60
C ASN A 81 4.48 7.84 25.60
N ILE A 82 3.71 8.75 25.04
CA ILE A 82 2.24 8.63 24.94
C ILE A 82 1.86 7.82 23.72
N CYS A 83 2.33 8.21 22.54
CA CYS A 83 1.90 7.65 21.27
C CYS A 83 2.33 6.19 21.10
N LYS A 84 3.58 5.83 21.46
CA LYS A 84 4.08 4.44 21.38
C LYS A 84 3.30 3.46 22.26
N HIS A 85 2.63 3.94 23.31
CA HIS A 85 1.78 3.11 24.17
C HIS A 85 0.52 2.59 23.45
N PHE A 86 0.09 3.31 22.41
CA PHE A 86 -1.12 3.01 21.65
C PHE A 86 -0.82 2.63 20.18
N ASP A 87 0.45 2.44 19.85
CA ASP A 87 0.90 2.27 18.45
C ASP A 87 0.50 3.46 17.56
N TRP A 88 0.40 4.65 18.15
CA TRP A 88 0.19 5.88 17.41
C TRP A 88 1.51 6.46 16.96
N ASN A 89 1.47 7.14 15.79
CA ASN A 89 2.56 7.93 15.27
C ASN A 89 2.23 9.44 15.35
N TRP A 90 3.24 10.27 15.46
CA TRP A 90 3.07 11.71 15.48
C TRP A 90 4.11 12.39 14.58
N TRP A 91 3.77 13.55 14.03
CA TRP A 91 4.70 14.42 13.31
C TRP A 91 4.25 15.88 13.38
N LYS A 92 5.21 16.76 13.22
CA LYS A 92 4.98 18.20 13.12
C LYS A 92 4.43 18.49 11.72
N GLN A 93 3.21 19.04 11.62
CA GLN A 93 2.58 19.35 10.36
C GLN A 93 2.96 20.75 9.86
N SER A 94 2.70 21.81 10.66
CA SER A 94 3.04 23.21 10.35
C SER A 94 2.98 24.06 11.61
N GLY A 95 3.85 25.05 11.75
CA GLY A 95 3.88 25.95 12.90
C GLY A 95 3.93 25.17 14.21
N ASN A 96 2.93 25.38 15.09
CA ASN A 96 2.76 24.68 16.37
C ASN A 96 1.75 23.54 16.32
N THR A 97 1.43 23.00 15.13
CA THR A 97 0.45 21.94 14.98
C THR A 97 1.15 20.59 14.75
N TYR A 98 0.75 19.60 15.55
CA TYR A 98 1.19 18.22 15.46
C TYR A 98 0.01 17.33 15.08
N ARG A 99 0.22 16.40 14.15
CA ARG A 99 -0.77 15.42 13.73
C ARG A 99 -0.48 14.08 14.38
N ILE A 100 -1.52 13.36 14.80
CA ILE A 100 -1.43 12.05 15.43
C ILE A 100 -2.41 11.11 14.73
N LYS A 101 -1.92 9.93 14.38
CA LYS A 101 -2.72 8.86 13.78
C LYS A 101 -2.27 7.49 14.30
N LEU A 102 -2.99 6.44 13.93
CA LEU A 102 -2.55 5.08 14.21
C LEU A 102 -1.16 4.85 13.61
N TYR A 103 -0.32 4.19 14.38
CA TYR A 103 0.96 3.70 13.89
C TYR A 103 0.70 2.64 12.82
N GLU A 104 1.25 2.87 11.62
CA GLU A 104 1.19 1.93 10.52
C GLU A 104 2.57 1.30 10.38
N TYR A 105 2.69 0.05 10.76
CA TYR A 105 3.94 -0.68 10.63
C TYR A 105 4.14 -1.15 9.17
N PRO A 106 5.36 -1.05 8.60
CA PRO A 106 6.60 -0.52 9.17
C PRO A 106 6.82 0.97 8.85
N ARG A 107 6.20 1.83 9.59
CA ARG A 107 6.33 3.28 9.38
C ARG A 107 7.44 3.91 10.22
N ARG A 108 8.20 4.83 9.61
CA ARG A 108 9.24 5.65 10.23
C ARG A 108 8.85 7.14 10.19
N HIS A 109 9.60 7.99 10.89
CA HIS A 109 9.47 9.44 10.71
C HIS A 109 10.09 9.88 9.37
N VAL A 110 9.60 11.00 8.82
CA VAL A 110 10.09 11.56 7.54
C VAL A 110 11.61 11.81 7.58
N ASP A 111 12.14 12.22 8.73
CA ASP A 111 13.58 12.44 8.89
C ASP A 111 14.40 11.15 8.80
N GLU A 112 13.86 10.02 9.25
CA GLU A 112 14.50 8.71 9.06
C GLU A 112 14.45 8.29 7.57
N GLY A 113 13.37 8.63 6.86
CA GLY A 113 13.28 8.48 5.41
C GLY A 113 14.33 9.32 4.68
N ARG A 114 14.54 10.56 5.13
CA ARG A 114 15.62 11.42 4.61
C ARG A 114 16.99 10.80 4.82
N GLN A 115 17.29 10.34 6.02
CA GLN A 115 18.56 9.68 6.34
C GLN A 115 18.77 8.42 5.48
N MET A 116 17.70 7.65 5.25
CA MET A 116 17.75 6.48 4.36
C MET A 116 18.12 6.89 2.93
N LEU A 117 17.47 7.91 2.37
CA LEU A 117 17.78 8.37 1.00
C LEU A 117 19.19 8.97 0.89
N GLU A 118 19.67 9.66 1.91
CA GLU A 118 21.05 10.16 1.99
C GLU A 118 22.05 9.00 2.00
N TYR A 119 21.83 7.98 2.83
CA TYR A 119 22.63 6.77 2.87
C TYR A 119 22.67 6.07 1.50
N LEU A 120 21.49 5.80 0.90
CA LEU A 120 21.39 5.16 -0.41
C LEU A 120 22.07 5.99 -1.50
N SER A 121 21.94 7.31 -1.45
CA SER A 121 22.59 8.21 -2.40
C SER A 121 24.13 8.14 -2.35
N GLY A 122 24.70 7.74 -1.22
CA GLY A 122 26.14 7.51 -1.07
C GLY A 122 26.65 6.19 -1.65
N LEU A 123 25.76 5.25 -2.00
CA LEU A 123 26.13 3.92 -2.50
C LEU A 123 26.47 3.89 -3.99
N TYR A 124 26.02 4.88 -4.75
CA TYR A 124 26.23 4.96 -6.21
C TYR A 124 26.19 6.41 -6.69
N ASN A 125 27.08 6.76 -7.63
CA ASN A 125 27.26 8.12 -8.13
C ASN A 125 27.15 8.24 -9.66
N ASN A 126 26.97 7.14 -10.35
CA ASN A 126 26.89 7.08 -11.80
C ASN A 126 26.03 5.89 -12.26
N LYS A 127 25.78 5.84 -13.56
CA LYS A 127 24.94 4.82 -14.20
C LYS A 127 25.45 3.40 -13.93
N VAL A 128 26.74 3.16 -14.02
CA VAL A 128 27.32 1.80 -13.89
C VAL A 128 27.14 1.26 -12.47
N GLU A 129 27.40 2.09 -11.46
CA GLU A 129 27.21 1.74 -10.06
C GLU A 129 25.74 1.52 -9.74
N TRP A 130 24.86 2.38 -10.28
CA TRP A 130 23.41 2.23 -10.12
C TRP A 130 22.89 0.94 -10.76
N GLU A 131 23.32 0.61 -11.99
CA GLU A 131 22.88 -0.62 -12.68
C GLU A 131 23.31 -1.88 -11.92
N ALA A 132 24.50 -1.92 -11.36
CA ALA A 132 24.93 -3.01 -10.49
C ALA A 132 24.06 -3.13 -9.22
N ARG A 133 23.71 -1.99 -8.61
CA ARG A 133 22.80 -1.92 -7.48
C ARG A 133 21.39 -2.38 -7.85
N ARG A 134 20.85 -1.88 -8.97
CA ARG A 134 19.54 -2.25 -9.53
C ARG A 134 19.42 -3.77 -9.74
N ASP A 135 20.42 -4.39 -10.35
CA ASP A 135 20.40 -5.82 -10.65
C ASP A 135 20.46 -6.65 -9.36
N THR A 136 21.18 -6.17 -8.35
CA THR A 136 21.18 -6.77 -7.00
C THR A 136 19.81 -6.67 -6.35
N LEU A 137 19.16 -5.49 -6.41
CA LEU A 137 17.81 -5.27 -5.88
C LEU A 137 16.82 -6.22 -6.53
N ARG A 138 16.76 -6.30 -7.86
CA ARG A 138 15.87 -7.22 -8.58
C ARG A 138 16.02 -8.66 -8.11
N LYS A 139 17.25 -9.13 -8.05
CA LYS A 139 17.58 -10.50 -7.62
C LYS A 139 17.13 -10.74 -6.18
N GLU A 140 17.54 -9.88 -5.26
CA GLU A 140 17.28 -10.10 -3.84
C GLU A 140 15.82 -9.87 -3.45
N VAL A 141 15.12 -8.90 -4.04
CA VAL A 141 13.68 -8.72 -3.82
C VAL A 141 12.91 -9.97 -4.26
N ARG A 142 13.24 -10.51 -5.44
CA ARG A 142 12.63 -11.75 -5.95
C ARG A 142 12.87 -12.93 -5.00
N GLN A 143 14.08 -13.06 -4.46
CA GLN A 143 14.43 -14.10 -3.48
C GLN A 143 13.72 -13.92 -2.14
N ARG A 144 13.66 -12.67 -1.61
CA ARG A 144 13.00 -12.37 -0.34
C ARG A 144 11.49 -12.55 -0.37
N LEU A 145 10.89 -12.30 -1.52
CA LEU A 145 9.49 -12.63 -1.79
C LEU A 145 9.26 -14.14 -1.91
N GLU A 146 10.31 -14.95 -2.09
CA GLU A 146 10.15 -16.39 -2.42
C GLU A 146 9.31 -16.60 -3.69
N LEU A 147 9.39 -15.64 -4.63
CA LEU A 147 8.47 -15.56 -5.76
C LEU A 147 8.59 -16.78 -6.68
N ASP A 148 9.79 -17.25 -6.98
CA ASP A 148 10.00 -18.39 -7.88
C ASP A 148 9.39 -19.67 -7.31
N ALA A 149 9.62 -19.94 -6.00
CA ALA A 149 9.05 -21.12 -5.34
C ALA A 149 7.50 -21.07 -5.35
N PHE A 150 6.91 -19.88 -5.22
CA PHE A 150 5.46 -19.72 -5.33
C PHE A 150 4.99 -19.98 -6.77
N LEU A 151 5.63 -19.37 -7.77
CA LEU A 151 5.27 -19.56 -9.19
C LEU A 151 5.40 -21.02 -9.64
N ASP A 152 6.44 -21.70 -9.22
CA ASP A 152 6.66 -23.13 -9.50
C ASP A 152 5.58 -24.03 -8.89
N SER A 153 4.94 -23.60 -7.81
CA SER A 153 3.82 -24.30 -7.17
C SER A 153 2.48 -24.09 -7.87
N CYS A 154 2.38 -23.14 -8.80
CA CYS A 154 1.13 -22.76 -9.42
C CYS A 154 0.70 -23.71 -10.54
N THR A 155 -0.59 -24.05 -10.58
CA THR A 155 -1.19 -24.91 -11.62
C THR A 155 -1.67 -24.12 -12.83
N LEU A 156 -2.00 -22.84 -12.67
CA LEU A 156 -2.40 -21.85 -13.68
C LEU A 156 -3.53 -22.34 -14.61
N LYS A 157 -4.68 -22.69 -14.02
CA LYS A 157 -5.87 -23.07 -14.77
C LYS A 157 -6.85 -21.89 -14.92
N PRO A 158 -6.86 -21.20 -16.06
CA PRO A 158 -7.72 -20.04 -16.28
C PRO A 158 -9.17 -20.45 -16.59
N MET A 159 -10.11 -19.69 -16.04
CA MET A 159 -11.53 -19.68 -16.42
C MET A 159 -11.93 -18.25 -16.76
N LEU A 160 -12.72 -18.11 -17.82
CA LEU A 160 -13.20 -16.82 -18.31
C LEU A 160 -14.72 -16.80 -18.37
N SER A 161 -15.34 -15.69 -17.95
CA SER A 161 -16.76 -15.46 -18.15
C SER A 161 -17.10 -15.16 -19.61
N LYS A 162 -18.39 -15.05 -19.95
CA LYS A 162 -18.81 -14.45 -21.21
C LYS A 162 -18.36 -12.98 -21.26
N ILE A 163 -18.02 -12.52 -22.48
CA ILE A 163 -17.71 -11.13 -22.74
C ILE A 163 -18.99 -10.30 -22.70
N ARG A 164 -18.98 -9.21 -21.92
CA ARG A 164 -20.03 -8.20 -21.88
C ARG A 164 -19.56 -6.97 -22.66
N ARG A 165 -20.45 -6.38 -23.45
CA ARG A 165 -20.11 -5.27 -24.38
C ARG A 165 -20.71 -3.97 -23.87
N HIS A 166 -19.91 -2.91 -23.90
CA HIS A 166 -20.27 -1.57 -23.51
C HIS A 166 -19.92 -0.55 -24.60
N ASP A 167 -20.11 0.74 -24.35
CA ASP A 167 -19.76 1.80 -25.28
C ASP A 167 -18.24 1.96 -25.43
N GLY A 168 -17.69 1.38 -26.50
CA GLY A 168 -16.27 1.45 -26.86
C GLY A 168 -15.36 0.44 -26.16
N TYR A 169 -15.86 -0.39 -25.24
CA TYR A 169 -15.07 -1.41 -24.53
C TYR A 169 -15.88 -2.67 -24.20
N THR A 170 -15.21 -3.65 -23.64
CA THR A 170 -15.82 -4.88 -23.11
C THR A 170 -15.29 -5.16 -21.71
N THR A 171 -16.07 -5.92 -20.91
CA THR A 171 -15.64 -6.52 -19.65
C THR A 171 -15.72 -8.03 -19.74
N GLN A 172 -14.80 -8.71 -19.06
CA GLN A 172 -14.75 -10.17 -18.94
C GLN A 172 -14.10 -10.56 -17.63
N ASN A 173 -14.78 -11.34 -16.79
CA ASN A 173 -14.17 -11.82 -15.55
C ASN A 173 -13.15 -12.91 -15.87
N ILE A 174 -12.04 -12.89 -15.13
CA ILE A 174 -10.99 -13.89 -15.17
C ILE A 174 -10.82 -14.50 -13.78
N CYS A 175 -10.71 -15.83 -13.74
CA CYS A 175 -10.39 -16.58 -12.55
C CYS A 175 -9.29 -17.57 -12.91
N ILE A 176 -8.17 -17.57 -12.16
CA ILE A 176 -7.05 -18.50 -12.40
C ILE A 176 -6.79 -19.29 -11.13
N GLU A 177 -6.96 -20.61 -11.18
CA GLU A 177 -6.51 -21.47 -10.07
C GLU A 177 -4.99 -21.42 -10.01
N LEU A 178 -4.47 -20.87 -8.90
CA LEU A 178 -3.03 -20.78 -8.65
C LEU A 178 -2.51 -22.05 -7.96
N THR A 179 -3.15 -22.43 -6.86
CA THR A 179 -2.90 -23.70 -6.17
C THR A 179 -4.26 -24.35 -5.87
N PRO A 180 -4.35 -25.64 -5.58
CA PRO A 180 -5.64 -26.29 -5.33
C PRO A 180 -6.51 -25.54 -4.30
N GLY A 181 -7.68 -25.06 -4.77
CA GLY A 181 -8.62 -24.31 -3.94
C GLY A 181 -8.23 -22.86 -3.63
N GLN A 182 -7.27 -22.29 -4.31
CA GLN A 182 -6.89 -20.88 -4.20
C GLN A 182 -6.80 -20.25 -5.59
N HIS A 183 -7.57 -19.21 -5.81
CA HIS A 183 -7.70 -18.56 -7.11
C HIS A 183 -7.34 -17.08 -7.06
N LEU A 184 -6.83 -16.61 -8.18
CA LEU A 184 -6.79 -15.21 -8.54
C LEU A 184 -8.13 -14.86 -9.19
N PHE A 185 -8.78 -13.80 -8.73
CA PHE A 185 -10.02 -13.28 -9.28
C PHE A 185 -9.79 -11.87 -9.82
N GLY A 186 -10.30 -11.58 -11.02
CA GLY A 186 -10.13 -10.28 -11.63
C GLY A 186 -11.13 -10.01 -12.75
N THR A 187 -11.00 -8.80 -13.34
CA THR A 187 -11.79 -8.39 -14.50
C THR A 187 -10.89 -7.79 -15.59
N ILE A 188 -11.09 -8.22 -16.82
CA ILE A 188 -10.44 -7.67 -18.00
C ILE A 188 -11.38 -6.62 -18.62
N TYR A 189 -10.90 -5.39 -18.75
CA TYR A 189 -11.52 -4.29 -19.50
C TYR A 189 -10.76 -4.13 -20.79
N ALA A 190 -11.38 -4.36 -21.93
CA ALA A 190 -10.68 -4.40 -23.20
C ALA A 190 -11.30 -3.47 -24.25
N SER A 191 -10.45 -2.74 -24.96
CA SER A 191 -10.86 -1.86 -26.04
C SER A 191 -11.60 -2.59 -27.17
N LEU A 192 -12.59 -1.93 -27.75
CA LEU A 192 -13.24 -2.36 -29.02
C LEU A 192 -12.57 -1.74 -30.26
N LYS A 193 -11.55 -0.92 -30.11
CA LYS A 193 -10.76 -0.39 -31.22
C LYS A 193 -10.05 -1.52 -31.97
N LYS A 194 -9.78 -1.30 -33.22
CA LYS A 194 -8.98 -2.24 -34.02
C LYS A 194 -7.50 -2.00 -33.81
N GLY A 195 -6.70 -3.05 -33.85
CA GLY A 195 -5.25 -2.99 -33.81
C GLY A 195 -4.64 -3.54 -32.53
N LYS A 196 -3.44 -3.11 -32.23
CA LYS A 196 -2.71 -3.49 -31.02
C LYS A 196 -2.98 -2.50 -29.88
N HIS A 197 -3.13 -3.03 -28.68
CA HIS A 197 -3.48 -2.28 -27.48
C HIS A 197 -2.36 -2.28 -26.45
N ALA A 198 -2.20 -1.20 -25.72
CA ALA A 198 -1.42 -1.21 -24.48
C ALA A 198 -2.10 -2.15 -23.48
N LEU A 199 -1.29 -2.90 -22.71
CA LEU A 199 -1.76 -3.65 -21.55
C LEU A 199 -1.45 -2.87 -20.29
N ILE A 200 -2.40 -2.73 -19.36
CA ILE A 200 -2.20 -2.11 -18.06
C ILE A 200 -2.65 -3.08 -16.98
N ILE A 201 -1.72 -3.55 -16.15
CA ILE A 201 -2.02 -4.36 -14.97
C ILE A 201 -2.33 -3.40 -13.82
N CYS A 202 -3.44 -3.64 -13.12
CA CYS A 202 -4.02 -2.72 -12.15
C CYS A 202 -4.20 -3.39 -10.78
N PRO A 203 -3.12 -3.57 -9.98
CA PRO A 203 -3.26 -4.03 -8.61
C PRO A 203 -4.06 -3.02 -7.79
N ASP A 204 -4.98 -3.52 -6.97
CA ASP A 204 -5.85 -2.67 -6.15
C ASP A 204 -5.26 -2.39 -4.76
N GLY A 205 -5.77 -1.35 -4.09
CA GLY A 205 -5.46 -0.98 -2.72
C GLY A 205 -6.54 -1.46 -1.73
N HIS A 206 -6.40 -1.07 -0.45
CA HIS A 206 -7.34 -1.42 0.62
C HIS A 206 -8.60 -0.55 0.57
N TRP A 207 -9.28 -0.54 -0.56
CA TRP A 207 -10.57 0.11 -0.74
C TRP A 207 -11.70 -0.92 -0.79
N PRO A 208 -12.98 -0.46 -0.70
CA PRO A 208 -14.09 -1.37 -0.95
C PRO A 208 -13.92 -2.02 -2.31
N MET A 209 -13.93 -3.30 -2.37
CA MET A 209 -13.77 -4.22 -3.50
C MET A 209 -13.56 -3.60 -4.90
N ARG A 210 -12.93 -4.32 -5.82
CA ARG A 210 -12.72 -3.89 -7.23
C ARG A 210 -14.01 -3.58 -8.01
N TYR A 211 -15.19 -3.90 -7.45
CA TYR A 211 -16.49 -3.61 -8.04
C TYR A 211 -16.95 -2.15 -7.90
N ARG A 212 -16.25 -1.34 -7.12
CA ARG A 212 -16.61 0.06 -6.83
C ARG A 212 -16.63 0.91 -8.10
N GLU A 213 -17.46 1.94 -8.10
CA GLU A 213 -17.71 2.79 -9.24
C GLU A 213 -16.44 3.45 -9.79
N ASP A 214 -15.62 4.04 -8.94
CA ASP A 214 -14.39 4.75 -9.34
C ASP A 214 -13.34 3.84 -9.98
N GLU A 215 -13.28 2.55 -9.58
CA GLU A 215 -12.44 1.55 -10.22
C GLU A 215 -12.94 1.24 -11.62
N GLN A 216 -14.24 0.94 -11.76
CA GLN A 216 -14.85 0.66 -13.06
C GLN A 216 -14.74 1.86 -14.01
N GLN A 217 -14.95 3.10 -13.51
CA GLN A 217 -14.76 4.34 -14.27
C GLN A 217 -13.34 4.42 -14.80
N ARG A 218 -12.34 4.22 -13.94
CA ARG A 218 -10.92 4.31 -14.32
C ARG A 218 -10.55 3.30 -15.40
N LEU A 219 -10.86 2.03 -15.18
CA LEU A 219 -10.46 0.95 -16.10
C LEU A 219 -11.26 0.97 -17.40
N GLY A 220 -12.56 1.23 -17.32
CA GLY A 220 -13.42 1.36 -18.48
C GLY A 220 -13.02 2.55 -19.38
N THR A 221 -12.64 3.68 -18.79
CA THR A 221 -12.17 4.85 -19.53
C THR A 221 -10.85 4.58 -20.25
N LEU A 222 -9.87 3.95 -19.58
CA LEU A 222 -8.63 3.54 -20.24
C LEU A 222 -8.88 2.56 -21.38
N ALA A 223 -9.81 1.62 -21.19
CA ALA A 223 -10.18 0.67 -22.23
C ALA A 223 -10.86 1.37 -23.42
N ARG A 224 -11.77 2.32 -23.19
CA ARG A 224 -12.36 3.14 -24.28
C ARG A 224 -11.30 3.91 -25.06
N MET A 225 -10.29 4.43 -24.38
CA MET A 225 -9.18 5.15 -25.00
C MET A 225 -8.23 4.25 -25.81
N GLY A 226 -8.31 2.92 -25.69
CA GLY A 226 -7.54 1.99 -26.51
C GLY A 226 -6.61 1.05 -25.73
N ALA A 227 -6.73 0.97 -24.41
CA ALA A 227 -5.98 0.00 -23.60
C ALA A 227 -6.74 -1.31 -23.39
N VAL A 228 -6.03 -2.29 -22.86
CA VAL A 228 -6.56 -3.46 -22.17
C VAL A 228 -6.10 -3.35 -20.71
N CYS A 229 -7.03 -3.25 -19.77
CA CYS A 229 -6.73 -3.16 -18.35
C CYS A 229 -7.16 -4.44 -17.64
N VAL A 230 -6.41 -4.86 -16.62
CA VAL A 230 -6.77 -6.03 -15.80
C VAL A 230 -6.58 -5.67 -14.34
N ASP A 231 -7.67 -5.71 -13.57
CA ASP A 231 -7.64 -5.66 -12.11
C ASP A 231 -7.65 -7.05 -11.49
N PHE A 232 -7.38 -7.12 -10.20
CA PHE A 232 -7.53 -8.36 -9.42
C PHE A 232 -7.71 -8.08 -7.93
N ASP A 233 -8.40 -9.02 -7.25
CA ASP A 233 -8.64 -8.96 -5.82
C ASP A 233 -7.34 -9.11 -5.01
N LEU A 234 -7.28 -8.43 -3.87
CA LEU A 234 -6.27 -8.70 -2.85
C LEU A 234 -6.50 -10.07 -2.23
N TYR A 235 -5.44 -10.74 -1.77
CA TYR A 235 -5.50 -12.04 -1.11
C TYR A 235 -6.23 -11.95 0.23
N GLY A 236 -7.20 -12.84 0.47
CA GLY A 236 -8.07 -12.78 1.65
C GLY A 236 -9.03 -11.58 1.66
N TRP A 237 -9.29 -10.99 0.47
CA TRP A 237 -10.17 -9.86 0.24
C TRP A 237 -11.03 -10.14 -1.00
N GLY A 238 -12.24 -9.59 -1.09
CA GLY A 238 -13.11 -9.87 -2.24
C GLY A 238 -13.52 -11.34 -2.33
N GLU A 239 -13.40 -11.93 -3.51
CA GLU A 239 -13.82 -13.32 -3.73
C GLU A 239 -12.87 -14.32 -3.06
N SER A 240 -11.59 -14.02 -2.97
CA SER A 240 -10.61 -14.90 -2.34
C SER A 240 -10.81 -15.06 -0.81
N GLU A 241 -11.51 -14.11 -0.16
CA GLU A 241 -11.88 -14.24 1.25
C GLU A 241 -12.69 -15.52 1.53
N LYS A 242 -13.55 -15.94 0.60
CA LYS A 242 -14.35 -17.15 0.72
C LYS A 242 -13.52 -18.44 0.73
N GLU A 243 -12.31 -18.38 0.18
CA GLU A 243 -11.44 -19.54 0.06
C GLU A 243 -10.44 -19.64 1.23
N VAL A 244 -9.92 -18.49 1.68
CA VAL A 244 -8.80 -18.46 2.62
C VAL A 244 -9.08 -17.72 3.93
N GLY A 245 -10.24 -17.05 4.05
CA GLY A 245 -10.61 -16.20 5.19
C GLY A 245 -9.94 -14.84 5.15
N ALA A 246 -10.57 -13.83 5.79
CA ALA A 246 -10.09 -12.45 5.82
C ALA A 246 -8.72 -12.30 6.53
N GLU A 247 -8.46 -13.13 7.54
CA GLU A 247 -7.19 -13.12 8.29
C GLU A 247 -5.98 -13.53 7.45
N ALA A 248 -6.19 -14.24 6.34
CA ALA A 248 -5.11 -14.59 5.41
C ALA A 248 -4.47 -13.34 4.78
N HIS A 249 -5.22 -12.25 4.65
CA HIS A 249 -4.74 -10.96 4.19
C HIS A 249 -3.62 -10.39 5.08
N CYS A 250 -3.72 -10.60 6.39
CA CYS A 250 -2.77 -10.12 7.38
C CYS A 250 -1.57 -11.06 7.58
N THR A 251 -1.20 -11.83 6.55
CA THR A 251 -0.05 -12.75 6.59
C THR A 251 1.00 -12.38 5.54
N SER A 252 2.24 -12.78 5.76
CA SER A 252 3.32 -12.60 4.78
C SER A 252 3.07 -13.34 3.45
N ARG A 253 2.20 -14.35 3.45
CA ARG A 253 1.76 -15.05 2.23
C ARG A 253 1.01 -14.12 1.29
N ALA A 254 0.22 -13.18 1.82
CA ALA A 254 -0.51 -12.21 1.01
C ALA A 254 0.45 -11.34 0.16
N HIS A 255 1.61 -10.95 0.71
CA HIS A 255 2.61 -10.19 -0.02
C HIS A 255 3.14 -10.96 -1.24
N VAL A 256 3.49 -12.23 -1.06
CA VAL A 256 3.95 -13.10 -2.16
C VAL A 256 2.87 -13.32 -3.19
N TYR A 257 1.66 -13.67 -2.71
CA TYR A 257 0.52 -13.96 -3.55
C TYR A 257 0.18 -12.78 -4.47
N GLN A 258 0.08 -11.57 -3.92
CA GLN A 258 -0.29 -10.38 -4.68
C GLN A 258 0.81 -9.97 -5.70
N ALA A 259 2.08 -10.08 -5.32
CA ALA A 259 3.18 -9.87 -6.26
C ALA A 259 3.14 -10.89 -7.42
N ALA A 260 2.87 -12.17 -7.10
CA ALA A 260 2.73 -13.23 -8.09
C ALA A 260 1.51 -13.03 -9.00
N CYS A 261 0.38 -12.56 -8.46
CA CYS A 261 -0.84 -12.31 -9.26
C CYS A 261 -0.59 -11.33 -10.40
N GLY A 262 0.08 -10.20 -10.13
CA GLY A 262 0.45 -9.24 -11.18
C GLY A 262 1.33 -9.88 -12.25
N TYR A 263 2.33 -10.64 -11.85
CA TYR A 263 3.25 -11.36 -12.75
C TYR A 263 2.51 -12.40 -13.60
N ILE A 264 1.65 -13.22 -12.99
CA ILE A 264 0.87 -14.27 -13.67
C ILE A 264 -0.11 -13.65 -14.68
N LEU A 265 -0.79 -12.56 -14.31
CA LEU A 265 -1.71 -11.86 -15.22
C LEU A 265 -0.97 -11.27 -16.41
N LEU A 266 0.17 -10.62 -16.20
CA LEU A 266 1.00 -10.11 -17.28
C LEU A 266 1.36 -11.23 -18.26
N ASP A 267 1.87 -12.35 -17.73
CA ASP A 267 2.28 -13.50 -18.52
C ASP A 267 1.11 -14.13 -19.27
N TYR A 268 -0.03 -14.32 -18.58
CA TYR A 268 -1.27 -14.85 -19.17
C TYR A 268 -1.76 -13.97 -20.32
N MET A 269 -1.83 -12.66 -20.13
CA MET A 269 -2.33 -11.72 -21.12
C MET A 269 -1.46 -11.69 -22.37
N LEU A 270 -0.14 -11.64 -22.22
CA LEU A 270 0.81 -11.66 -23.34
C LEU A 270 0.76 -12.98 -24.13
N LYS A 271 0.57 -14.11 -23.44
CA LYS A 271 0.49 -15.43 -24.10
C LYS A 271 -0.83 -15.65 -24.84
N ASN A 272 -1.94 -15.16 -24.30
CA ASN A 272 -3.27 -15.54 -24.76
C ASN A 272 -3.98 -14.44 -25.57
N ARG A 273 -3.52 -13.20 -25.56
CA ARG A 273 -4.10 -12.09 -26.30
C ARG A 273 -3.15 -11.55 -27.37
N LYS A 274 -3.45 -11.88 -28.62
CA LYS A 274 -2.65 -11.43 -29.78
C LYS A 274 -2.82 -9.94 -30.11
N ASP A 275 -3.83 -9.29 -29.54
CA ASP A 275 -4.12 -7.87 -29.69
C ASP A 275 -3.34 -6.98 -28.71
N ILE A 276 -2.52 -7.54 -27.82
CA ILE A 276 -1.62 -6.78 -26.95
C ILE A 276 -0.36 -6.37 -27.74
N ASP A 277 0.09 -5.14 -27.49
CA ASP A 277 1.38 -4.61 -27.93
C ASP A 277 2.43 -4.83 -26.82
N PRO A 278 3.42 -5.69 -27.03
CA PRO A 278 4.42 -5.98 -26.00
C PRO A 278 5.33 -4.80 -25.67
N GLU A 279 5.37 -3.77 -26.52
CA GLU A 279 6.14 -2.54 -26.26
C GLU A 279 5.39 -1.52 -25.37
N ARG A 280 4.10 -1.77 -25.08
CA ARG A 280 3.25 -0.86 -24.31
C ARG A 280 2.61 -1.58 -23.13
N ILE A 281 3.43 -1.89 -22.11
CA ILE A 281 3.03 -2.60 -20.90
C ILE A 281 3.11 -1.65 -19.72
N GLY A 282 1.95 -1.29 -19.16
CA GLY A 282 1.84 -0.43 -17.98
C GLY A 282 1.48 -1.19 -16.72
N VAL A 283 1.83 -0.60 -15.58
CA VAL A 283 1.32 -1.00 -14.26
C VAL A 283 0.87 0.25 -13.53
N MET A 284 -0.31 0.23 -12.90
CA MET A 284 -0.78 1.32 -12.06
C MET A 284 -1.63 0.79 -10.91
N GLY A 285 -1.50 1.41 -9.75
CA GLY A 285 -2.33 1.12 -8.59
C GLY A 285 -2.16 2.15 -7.51
N GLY A 286 -3.16 2.27 -6.65
CA GLY A 286 -3.14 3.22 -5.55
C GLY A 286 -3.01 2.53 -4.20
N SER A 287 -2.43 3.23 -3.19
CA SER A 287 -2.25 2.67 -1.84
C SER A 287 -1.47 1.35 -1.89
N GLY A 288 -1.99 0.27 -1.30
CA GLY A 288 -1.40 -1.07 -1.44
C GLY A 288 -1.19 -1.53 -2.88
N GLY A 289 -2.06 -1.10 -3.81
CA GLY A 289 -1.84 -1.28 -5.25
C GLY A 289 -0.61 -0.56 -5.77
N GLY A 290 -0.21 0.55 -5.14
CA GLY A 290 1.05 1.26 -5.42
C GLY A 290 2.28 0.43 -5.06
N THR A 291 2.26 -0.27 -3.90
CA THR A 291 3.30 -1.26 -3.54
C THR A 291 3.49 -2.27 -4.66
N HIS A 292 2.38 -2.92 -5.08
CA HIS A 292 2.44 -3.97 -6.10
C HIS A 292 2.73 -3.41 -7.49
N THR A 293 2.42 -2.14 -7.75
CA THR A 293 2.87 -1.41 -8.96
C THR A 293 4.39 -1.30 -8.99
N ILE A 294 5.02 -0.89 -7.89
CA ILE A 294 6.46 -0.78 -7.77
C ILE A 294 7.10 -2.18 -7.87
N LEU A 295 6.57 -3.16 -7.14
CA LEU A 295 7.12 -4.52 -7.15
C LEU A 295 7.05 -5.17 -8.53
N LEU A 296 5.90 -5.11 -9.23
CA LEU A 296 5.80 -5.69 -10.57
C LEU A 296 6.73 -4.99 -11.56
N SER A 297 6.82 -3.66 -11.48
CA SER A 297 7.72 -2.87 -12.33
C SER A 297 9.20 -3.20 -12.08
N LEU A 298 9.57 -3.54 -10.85
CA LEU A 298 10.91 -3.98 -10.49
C LEU A 298 11.19 -5.41 -10.95
N LEU A 299 10.22 -6.31 -10.77
CA LEU A 299 10.39 -7.76 -10.97
C LEU A 299 10.29 -8.19 -12.43
N ASP A 300 9.61 -7.41 -13.27
CA ASP A 300 9.35 -7.77 -14.67
C ASP A 300 9.82 -6.68 -15.64
N GLU A 301 10.89 -6.98 -16.37
CA GLU A 301 11.49 -6.03 -17.33
C GLU A 301 10.61 -5.74 -18.54
N ARG A 302 9.55 -6.52 -18.78
CA ARG A 302 8.57 -6.27 -19.84
C ARG A 302 7.70 -5.05 -19.55
N VAL A 303 7.60 -4.60 -18.29
CA VAL A 303 6.92 -3.36 -17.93
C VAL A 303 7.66 -2.18 -18.53
N THR A 304 6.94 -1.33 -19.28
CA THR A 304 7.48 -0.18 -20.00
C THR A 304 7.03 1.16 -19.44
N ALA A 305 5.99 1.19 -18.56
CA ALA A 305 5.54 2.38 -17.85
C ALA A 305 4.96 2.02 -16.48
N SER A 306 5.15 2.87 -15.48
CA SER A 306 4.71 2.64 -14.10
C SER A 306 4.03 3.87 -13.51
N ALA A 307 2.92 3.69 -12.78
CA ALA A 307 2.18 4.77 -12.15
C ALA A 307 1.72 4.41 -10.72
N PRO A 308 2.62 4.41 -9.71
CA PRO A 308 2.22 4.29 -8.32
C PRO A 308 1.50 5.55 -7.85
N VAL A 309 0.29 5.38 -7.29
CA VAL A 309 -0.59 6.46 -6.85
C VAL A 309 -0.74 6.41 -5.33
N VAL A 310 -0.51 7.53 -4.65
CA VAL A 310 -0.63 7.74 -3.19
C VAL A 310 -0.03 6.60 -2.36
N HIS A 311 1.19 6.21 -2.71
CA HIS A 311 1.89 5.13 -2.02
C HIS A 311 3.35 5.46 -1.69
N LEU A 312 4.14 5.84 -2.69
CA LEU A 312 5.59 5.97 -2.60
C LEU A 312 6.04 6.95 -1.51
N ALA A 313 6.81 6.45 -0.55
CA ALA A 313 7.48 7.25 0.48
C ALA A 313 8.73 6.54 1.00
N SER A 314 9.74 7.31 1.44
CA SER A 314 10.98 6.74 1.99
C SER A 314 10.85 6.26 3.44
N HIS A 315 9.78 6.64 4.12
CA HIS A 315 9.52 6.39 5.53
C HIS A 315 8.30 5.49 5.79
N PHE A 316 7.75 4.89 4.75
CA PHE A 316 6.59 4.00 4.84
C PHE A 316 6.72 2.88 3.80
N ASP A 317 6.77 1.64 4.24
CA ASP A 317 6.96 0.46 3.39
C ASP A 317 5.67 -0.39 3.29
N GLY A 318 4.51 0.21 3.58
CA GLY A 318 3.21 -0.44 3.60
C GLY A 318 2.62 -0.64 5.00
N GLY A 319 1.29 -0.51 5.12
CA GLY A 319 0.54 -0.58 6.39
C GLY A 319 -0.03 -1.96 6.70
N CYS A 320 0.23 -2.95 5.85
CA CYS A 320 -0.33 -4.29 5.96
C CYS A 320 0.72 -5.35 5.60
N PRO A 321 0.68 -6.54 6.21
CA PRO A 321 1.54 -7.66 5.79
C PRO A 321 1.42 -8.03 4.31
N CYS A 322 0.31 -7.71 3.65
CA CYS A 322 0.16 -7.90 2.20
C CYS A 322 1.08 -6.99 1.37
N GLU A 323 1.59 -5.91 1.94
CA GLU A 323 2.51 -4.94 1.33
C GLU A 323 3.95 -5.11 1.83
N SER A 324 4.12 -5.48 3.11
CA SER A 324 5.42 -5.47 3.80
C SER A 324 5.71 -6.75 4.63
N GLY A 325 4.88 -7.79 4.51
CA GLY A 325 5.03 -9.03 5.27
C GLY A 325 6.26 -9.88 4.90
N LYS A 326 6.90 -9.62 3.76
CA LYS A 326 8.21 -10.18 3.40
C LYS A 326 9.28 -9.10 3.55
N PRO A 327 10.51 -9.45 3.95
CA PRO A 327 11.55 -8.48 4.29
C PRO A 327 12.24 -7.90 3.03
N VAL A 328 11.45 -7.34 2.11
CA VAL A 328 11.92 -6.74 0.85
C VAL A 328 12.84 -5.56 1.12
N GLN A 329 12.54 -4.76 2.13
CA GLN A 329 13.34 -3.61 2.54
C GLN A 329 14.74 -3.95 3.07
N LEU A 330 15.05 -5.23 3.27
CA LEU A 330 16.41 -5.70 3.59
C LEU A 330 17.22 -6.12 2.34
N ALA A 331 16.64 -6.01 1.14
CA ALA A 331 17.36 -6.33 -0.09
C ALA A 331 18.57 -5.43 -0.27
N ALA A 332 19.64 -5.99 -0.84
CA ALA A 332 20.93 -5.34 -1.13
C ALA A 332 21.54 -4.59 0.08
N GLY A 333 21.32 -5.11 1.31
CA GLY A 333 21.81 -4.50 2.54
C GLY A 333 20.96 -3.36 3.10
N GLY A 334 19.76 -3.15 2.57
CA GLY A 334 18.79 -2.13 2.97
C GLY A 334 18.34 -1.26 1.80
N THR A 335 17.03 -1.04 1.70
CA THR A 335 16.38 -0.26 0.64
C THR A 335 15.08 0.36 1.16
N CYS A 336 14.43 1.19 0.34
CA CYS A 336 13.11 1.75 0.59
C CYS A 336 12.34 1.92 -0.72
N GLU A 337 11.05 2.19 -0.65
CA GLU A 337 10.14 2.33 -1.79
C GLU A 337 10.69 3.22 -2.94
N PRO A 338 11.24 4.42 -2.69
CA PRO A 338 11.80 5.23 -3.78
C PRO A 338 12.96 4.56 -4.52
N GLU A 339 13.84 3.81 -3.83
CA GLU A 339 14.93 3.10 -4.51
C GLU A 339 14.39 1.92 -5.34
N LEU A 340 13.39 1.21 -4.82
CA LEU A 340 12.72 0.13 -5.55
C LEU A 340 12.01 0.67 -6.80
N ALA A 341 11.32 1.80 -6.69
CA ALA A 341 10.66 2.46 -7.82
C ALA A 341 11.68 2.96 -8.88
N ALA A 342 12.83 3.47 -8.43
CA ALA A 342 13.89 3.95 -9.32
C ALA A 342 14.44 2.89 -10.28
N VAL A 343 14.20 1.60 -9.99
CA VAL A 343 14.58 0.49 -10.89
C VAL A 343 13.93 0.62 -12.28
N MET A 344 12.84 1.36 -12.39
CA MET A 344 12.21 1.70 -13.68
C MET A 344 13.06 2.59 -14.59
N ALA A 345 14.01 3.35 -14.04
CA ALA A 345 14.84 4.25 -14.85
C ALA A 345 15.57 3.50 -15.99
N PRO A 346 15.56 4.05 -17.22
CA PRO A 346 15.03 5.34 -17.67
C PRO A 346 13.58 5.30 -18.22
N LYS A 347 12.82 4.25 -17.97
CA LYS A 347 11.45 4.11 -18.51
C LYS A 347 10.48 5.10 -17.86
N PRO A 348 9.40 5.53 -18.55
CA PRO A 348 8.41 6.47 -18.02
C PRO A 348 7.81 6.04 -16.69
N MET A 349 7.78 6.96 -15.72
CA MET A 349 7.13 6.76 -14.43
C MET A 349 6.38 8.02 -13.98
N LEU A 350 5.14 7.84 -13.52
CA LEU A 350 4.35 8.87 -12.86
C LEU A 350 4.21 8.51 -11.38
N ILE A 351 4.55 9.43 -10.49
CA ILE A 351 4.20 9.36 -9.08
C ILE A 351 3.07 10.35 -8.84
N VAL A 352 1.93 9.86 -8.34
CA VAL A 352 0.85 10.73 -7.86
C VAL A 352 0.90 10.73 -6.34
N SER A 353 1.01 11.93 -5.75
CA SER A 353 1.11 12.15 -4.31
C SER A 353 0.11 13.17 -3.83
N ASP A 354 -0.24 13.17 -2.55
CA ASP A 354 -1.13 14.17 -1.97
C ASP A 354 -0.62 14.72 -0.64
N GLY A 355 -1.26 15.83 -0.18
CA GLY A 355 -0.87 16.47 1.08
C GLY A 355 -1.53 15.85 2.32
N GLY A 356 -2.47 14.93 2.14
CA GLY A 356 -3.27 14.36 3.22
C GLY A 356 -2.80 13.01 3.77
N ASP A 357 -1.74 12.43 3.18
CA ASP A 357 -1.19 11.15 3.61
C ASP A 357 0.35 11.17 3.72
N TRP A 358 0.97 10.00 3.81
CA TRP A 358 2.44 9.85 3.91
C TRP A 358 3.18 10.26 2.64
N THR A 359 2.51 10.43 1.51
CA THR A 359 3.14 10.89 0.27
C THR A 359 3.33 12.40 0.20
N SER A 360 2.97 13.13 1.24
CA SER A 360 3.13 14.59 1.33
C SER A 360 4.58 15.07 1.24
N SER A 361 5.56 14.22 1.54
CA SER A 361 7.00 14.51 1.41
C SER A 361 7.54 14.35 -0.01
N VAL A 362 6.82 13.65 -0.89
CA VAL A 362 7.30 13.27 -2.23
C VAL A 362 7.89 14.43 -3.02
N PRO A 363 7.26 15.60 -3.14
CA PRO A 363 7.79 16.69 -3.98
C PRO A 363 9.17 17.20 -3.55
N THR A 364 9.48 17.12 -2.26
CA THR A 364 10.69 17.73 -1.68
C THR A 364 11.73 16.73 -1.22
N LEU A 365 11.38 15.45 -1.16
CA LEU A 365 12.27 14.41 -0.63
C LEU A 365 12.47 13.26 -1.63
N GLU A 366 11.43 12.52 -1.95
CA GLU A 366 11.52 11.30 -2.76
C GLU A 366 11.69 11.60 -4.25
N PHE A 367 10.98 12.59 -4.78
CA PHE A 367 11.04 12.94 -6.19
C PHE A 367 12.42 13.47 -6.63
N PRO A 368 13.11 14.38 -5.89
CA PRO A 368 14.49 14.74 -6.20
C PRO A 368 15.46 13.56 -6.21
N TYR A 369 15.27 12.58 -5.32
CA TYR A 369 16.07 11.35 -5.32
C TYR A 369 15.85 10.54 -6.60
N LEU A 370 14.60 10.37 -7.04
CA LEU A 370 14.28 9.69 -8.30
C LEU A 370 14.88 10.43 -9.50
N GLN A 371 14.74 11.76 -9.56
CA GLN A 371 15.30 12.57 -10.62
C GLN A 371 16.83 12.45 -10.72
N ARG A 372 17.52 12.33 -9.58
CA ARG A 372 18.96 12.08 -9.56
C ARG A 372 19.32 10.77 -10.29
N ILE A 373 18.60 9.69 -10.03
CA ILE A 373 18.84 8.39 -10.66
C ILE A 373 18.52 8.42 -12.15
N TYR A 374 17.37 9.01 -12.51
CA TYR A 374 17.01 9.23 -13.92
C TYR A 374 18.04 10.12 -14.63
N GLY A 375 18.69 11.04 -13.91
CA GLY A 375 19.78 11.86 -14.39
C GLY A 375 21.01 11.08 -14.84
N PHE A 376 21.28 9.91 -14.28
CA PHE A 376 22.37 9.02 -14.75
C PHE A 376 22.14 8.54 -16.19
N TYR A 377 20.90 8.59 -16.67
CA TYR A 377 20.52 8.22 -18.03
C TYR A 377 20.26 9.45 -18.92
N GLY A 378 20.30 10.66 -18.37
CA GLY A 378 19.87 11.89 -19.08
C GLY A 378 18.36 11.90 -19.37
N ALA A 379 17.55 11.27 -18.52
CA ALA A 379 16.12 11.00 -18.73
C ALA A 379 15.24 11.51 -17.56
N GLN A 380 15.62 12.63 -16.92
CA GLN A 380 14.88 13.20 -15.79
C GLN A 380 13.42 13.51 -16.11
N GLU A 381 13.13 13.87 -17.35
CA GLU A 381 11.77 14.16 -17.85
C GLU A 381 10.87 12.90 -17.93
N GLN A 382 11.45 11.72 -17.88
CA GLN A 382 10.71 10.45 -17.89
C GLN A 382 10.12 10.10 -16.52
N VAL A 383 10.59 10.69 -15.44
CA VAL A 383 9.96 10.60 -14.13
C VAL A 383 9.20 11.90 -13.82
N ARG A 384 7.91 11.75 -13.51
CA ARG A 384 7.01 12.88 -13.24
C ARG A 384 6.39 12.73 -11.86
N ASN A 385 6.15 13.84 -11.17
CA ASN A 385 5.33 13.88 -9.96
C ASN A 385 4.16 14.84 -10.14
N ILE A 386 2.95 14.34 -9.94
CA ILE A 386 1.75 15.15 -9.77
C ILE A 386 1.40 15.14 -8.29
N HIS A 387 1.55 16.30 -7.63
CA HIS A 387 1.25 16.47 -6.22
C HIS A 387 -0.04 17.25 -6.03
N LEU A 388 -0.95 16.70 -5.22
CA LEU A 388 -2.27 17.26 -4.93
C LEU A 388 -2.34 17.70 -3.45
N PRO A 389 -1.81 18.89 -3.09
CA PRO A 389 -1.52 19.28 -1.71
C PRO A 389 -2.75 19.39 -0.80
N ASN A 390 -3.94 19.59 -1.38
CA ASN A 390 -5.19 19.76 -0.66
C ASN A 390 -6.06 18.50 -0.64
N GLU A 391 -5.61 17.41 -1.27
CA GLU A 391 -6.33 16.14 -1.34
C GLU A 391 -5.91 15.18 -0.24
N ARG A 392 -6.69 14.12 -0.10
CA ARG A 392 -6.53 13.07 0.90
C ARG A 392 -6.26 11.75 0.20
N HIS A 393 -5.91 10.73 1.01
CA HIS A 393 -5.66 9.37 0.57
C HIS A 393 -6.91 8.74 -0.09
N ASP A 394 -6.99 8.83 -1.41
CA ASP A 394 -8.04 8.25 -2.26
C ASP A 394 -7.54 8.12 -3.71
N PHE A 395 -8.37 7.59 -4.62
CA PHE A 395 -8.09 7.54 -6.06
C PHE A 395 -9.21 8.22 -6.85
N LYS A 396 -9.57 9.45 -6.44
CA LYS A 396 -10.64 10.23 -7.06
C LYS A 396 -10.21 10.93 -8.36
N GLU A 397 -11.10 11.76 -8.87
CA GLU A 397 -11.06 12.37 -10.20
C GLU A 397 -9.69 12.96 -10.59
N ASN A 398 -9.10 13.84 -9.78
CA ASN A 398 -7.83 14.48 -10.15
C ASN A 398 -6.67 13.47 -10.25
N LYS A 399 -6.66 12.44 -9.40
CA LYS A 399 -5.67 11.35 -9.46
C LYS A 399 -5.90 10.46 -10.69
N ARG A 400 -7.17 10.16 -11.01
CA ARG A 400 -7.51 9.43 -12.24
C ARG A 400 -7.12 10.24 -13.48
N GLN A 401 -7.40 11.55 -13.49
CA GLN A 401 -7.01 12.42 -14.59
C GLN A 401 -5.50 12.44 -14.82
N ALA A 402 -4.70 12.53 -13.75
CA ALA A 402 -3.24 12.46 -13.85
C ALA A 402 -2.76 11.15 -14.50
N VAL A 403 -3.38 10.03 -14.14
CA VAL A 403 -3.09 8.70 -14.72
C VAL A 403 -3.53 8.62 -16.18
N TYR A 404 -4.70 9.17 -16.53
CA TYR A 404 -5.15 9.20 -17.92
C TYR A 404 -4.19 10.00 -18.80
N ASP A 405 -3.82 11.20 -18.38
CA ASP A 405 -2.89 12.05 -19.11
C ASP A 405 -1.53 11.38 -19.31
N PHE A 406 -1.03 10.70 -18.27
CA PHE A 406 0.20 9.94 -18.36
C PHE A 406 0.15 8.83 -19.41
N PHE A 407 -0.85 7.96 -19.36
CA PHE A 407 -0.94 6.86 -20.33
C PHE A 407 -1.34 7.32 -21.74
N ILE A 408 -2.07 8.44 -21.87
CA ILE A 408 -2.29 9.09 -23.17
C ILE A 408 -0.95 9.47 -23.79
N ASP A 409 -0.09 10.14 -23.03
CA ASP A 409 1.22 10.59 -23.49
C ASP A 409 2.15 9.42 -23.83
N VAL A 410 2.26 8.44 -22.93
CA VAL A 410 3.25 7.36 -23.03
C VAL A 410 2.82 6.26 -24.00
N PHE A 411 1.52 5.92 -24.02
CA PHE A 411 0.99 4.82 -24.83
C PHE A 411 0.18 5.29 -26.04
N HIS A 412 0.11 6.61 -26.25
CA HIS A 412 -0.64 7.21 -27.35
C HIS A 412 -2.11 6.76 -27.37
N LEU A 413 -2.74 6.76 -26.18
CA LEU A 413 -4.16 6.46 -26.07
C LEU A 413 -4.99 7.62 -26.68
N ASP A 414 -6.19 7.30 -27.15
CA ASP A 414 -7.06 8.27 -27.82
C ASP A 414 -7.76 9.19 -26.81
N ARG A 415 -7.21 10.40 -26.62
CA ARG A 415 -7.77 11.44 -25.75
C ARG A 415 -9.21 11.80 -26.07
N SER A 416 -9.65 11.67 -27.33
CA SER A 416 -11.03 12.02 -27.72
C SER A 416 -12.08 11.08 -27.09
N MET A 417 -11.65 9.92 -26.60
CA MET A 417 -12.49 8.93 -25.93
C MET A 417 -12.49 9.07 -24.39
N LEU A 418 -11.80 10.05 -23.85
CA LEU A 418 -11.78 10.33 -22.41
C LEU A 418 -13.10 10.96 -21.96
N ASP A 419 -13.98 10.12 -21.44
CA ASP A 419 -15.28 10.52 -20.90
C ASP A 419 -15.79 9.46 -19.92
N GLU A 420 -15.62 9.69 -18.62
CA GLU A 420 -16.04 8.78 -17.54
C GLU A 420 -17.58 8.58 -17.51
N SER A 421 -18.35 9.57 -17.99
CA SER A 421 -19.82 9.47 -18.02
C SER A 421 -20.35 8.40 -18.98
N LYS A 422 -19.51 7.90 -19.88
CA LYS A 422 -19.83 6.83 -20.82
C LYS A 422 -19.56 5.42 -20.28
N ILE A 423 -19.03 5.33 -19.06
CA ILE A 423 -18.74 4.04 -18.45
C ILE A 423 -20.00 3.46 -17.84
N THR A 424 -20.31 2.23 -18.24
CA THR A 424 -21.38 1.46 -17.61
C THR A 424 -20.88 0.90 -16.29
N ILE A 425 -21.48 1.31 -15.18
CA ILE A 425 -21.22 0.71 -13.88
C ILE A 425 -22.01 -0.59 -13.75
N GLU A 426 -21.30 -1.69 -13.83
CA GLU A 426 -21.89 -3.02 -13.67
C GLU A 426 -22.17 -3.31 -12.18
N PRO A 427 -23.26 -4.03 -11.88
CA PRO A 427 -23.52 -4.48 -10.53
C PRO A 427 -22.45 -5.51 -10.08
N GLU A 428 -22.18 -5.56 -8.78
CA GLU A 428 -21.19 -6.46 -8.18
C GLU A 428 -21.32 -7.92 -8.67
N GLU A 429 -22.58 -8.42 -8.76
CA GLU A 429 -22.86 -9.79 -9.18
C GLU A 429 -22.39 -10.10 -10.61
N ALA A 430 -22.34 -9.09 -11.49
CA ALA A 430 -21.83 -9.26 -12.85
C ALA A 430 -20.29 -9.34 -12.89
N LEU A 431 -19.61 -8.75 -11.90
CA LEU A 431 -18.15 -8.69 -11.83
C LEU A 431 -17.54 -9.82 -10.98
N LYS A 432 -18.35 -10.54 -10.20
CA LYS A 432 -17.92 -11.76 -9.53
C LYS A 432 -17.62 -12.87 -10.55
N SER A 433 -16.65 -13.70 -10.23
CA SER A 433 -16.30 -14.83 -11.09
C SER A 433 -17.40 -15.89 -11.10
N LEU A 434 -17.41 -16.71 -12.16
CA LEU A 434 -18.32 -17.85 -12.27
C LEU A 434 -18.02 -18.98 -11.26
N TYR A 435 -16.88 -18.93 -10.59
CA TYR A 435 -16.43 -19.97 -9.65
C TYR A 435 -17.31 -20.04 -8.40
N HIS A 436 -17.89 -18.92 -7.98
CA HIS A 436 -18.73 -18.81 -6.78
C HIS A 436 -20.21 -18.55 -7.08
N GLN A 437 -20.65 -18.68 -8.35
CA GLN A 437 -22.04 -18.55 -8.77
C GLN A 437 -22.82 -19.84 -8.65
#